data_01eab87d971360b00373b666f3ec695d
#
_entry.id   01eab87d971360b00373b666f3ec695d
#
_cell.length_a   1.000
_cell.length_b   1.000
_cell.length_c   1.000
_cell.angle_alpha   90.00
_cell.angle_beta   90.00
_cell.angle_gamma   90.00
#
_symmetry.space_group_name_H-M   'P 1'
#
loop_
_entity.id
_entity.type
_entity.pdbx_description
1 polymer ?
#
loop_
_entity_poly.entity_id
_entity_poly.type
_entity_poly.pdbx_seq_one_letter_code
_entity_poly.pdbx_strand_id
1 'polypeptide(L)'
;MELDRKLKRAVEDLEAFFELAGEGEDVTKDIQQELKRLDSELGSIETATLLSGENAQCNAFLTIHPGAGGTESQDWAEMLLRMYLRWAEQHGYGTELIDYQAGEEAGVKSVTVGIKGLNAYGLLMAEIGVHRLVRISPFDANKRRHTSFASVFVYPEIDDQIEIVIEDKDLRVDTYRATGAGGQHINTTDSAVRITHIPSGIIVQCQNERSQHKNRSTAMKMLRSRLYEMELEKKRAESRAIEDAKMDIAWGSQIRSYVLHPYRLAKDHRTKLEVGDVDRVLNGDLDPFIKVFLVSRRDASKATPVKPA
;
A
#
# COMPACT_ATOMS: atom_id res chain seq x y z
N MET A 1 -4.53 -6.64 25.13
CA MET A 1 -5.22 -6.40 26.41
C MET A 1 -6.59 -5.75 26.24
N GLU A 2 -6.75 -4.63 25.55
CA GLU A 2 -8.06 -3.97 25.35
C GLU A 2 -9.00 -4.80 24.46
N LEU A 3 -8.48 -5.36 23.39
CA LEU A 3 -9.19 -6.25 22.48
C LEU A 3 -9.68 -7.54 23.17
N ASP A 4 -8.82 -8.17 23.95
CA ASP A 4 -9.16 -9.38 24.73
C ASP A 4 -10.31 -9.11 25.73
N ARG A 5 -10.32 -7.91 26.35
CA ARG A 5 -11.43 -7.50 27.22
C ARG A 5 -12.73 -7.28 26.45
N LYS A 6 -12.67 -6.69 25.25
CA LYS A 6 -13.87 -6.49 24.41
C LYS A 6 -14.47 -7.83 23.99
N LEU A 7 -13.65 -8.75 23.50
CA LEU A 7 -14.11 -10.08 23.10
C LEU A 7 -14.70 -10.87 24.28
N LYS A 8 -14.08 -10.81 25.46
CA LYS A 8 -14.62 -11.45 26.67
C LYS A 8 -15.98 -10.90 27.06
N ARG A 9 -16.15 -9.58 27.08
CA ARG A 9 -17.45 -8.97 27.35
C ARG A 9 -18.53 -9.39 26.35
N ALA A 10 -18.20 -9.41 25.07
CA ALA A 10 -19.15 -9.80 24.05
C ALA A 10 -19.57 -11.30 24.18
N VAL A 11 -18.67 -12.18 24.65
CA VAL A 11 -19.02 -13.55 24.98
C VAL A 11 -19.93 -13.59 26.22
N GLU A 12 -19.62 -12.83 27.27
CA GLU A 12 -20.46 -12.69 28.48
C GLU A 12 -21.86 -12.16 28.13
N ASP A 13 -21.96 -11.15 27.26
CA ASP A 13 -23.25 -10.60 26.80
C ASP A 13 -24.05 -11.64 26.02
N LEU A 14 -23.42 -12.47 25.17
CA LEU A 14 -24.09 -13.56 24.47
C LEU A 14 -24.57 -14.66 25.45
N GLU A 15 -23.75 -15.03 26.44
CA GLU A 15 -24.16 -15.99 27.46
C GLU A 15 -25.39 -15.50 28.22
N ALA A 16 -25.46 -14.22 28.58
CA ALA A 16 -26.62 -13.60 29.21
C ALA A 16 -27.87 -13.65 28.32
N PHE A 17 -27.73 -13.38 27.00
CA PHE A 17 -28.84 -13.51 26.07
C PHE A 17 -29.33 -14.97 25.94
N PHE A 18 -28.44 -15.97 25.99
CA PHE A 18 -28.85 -17.38 25.97
C PHE A 18 -29.57 -17.79 27.25
N GLU A 19 -29.20 -17.24 28.42
CA GLU A 19 -29.91 -17.47 29.68
C GLU A 19 -31.33 -16.91 29.63
N LEU A 20 -31.50 -15.64 29.14
CA LEU A 20 -32.82 -15.03 28.96
C LEU A 20 -33.71 -15.79 27.95
N ALA A 21 -33.12 -16.30 26.88
CA ALA A 21 -33.83 -17.18 25.94
C ALA A 21 -34.29 -18.50 26.61
N GLY A 22 -33.50 -19.04 27.54
CA GLY A 22 -33.87 -20.21 28.36
C GLY A 22 -35.03 -19.94 29.31
N GLU A 23 -35.22 -18.70 29.76
CA GLU A 23 -36.32 -18.24 30.59
C GLU A 23 -37.60 -17.92 29.81
N GLY A 24 -37.55 -18.01 28.45
CA GLY A 24 -38.69 -17.89 27.56
C GLY A 24 -38.87 -16.48 26.95
N GLU A 25 -37.88 -15.63 27.06
CA GLU A 25 -37.87 -14.31 26.37
C GLU A 25 -37.45 -14.46 24.90
N ASP A 26 -38.10 -13.71 23.99
CA ASP A 26 -37.76 -13.69 22.56
C ASP A 26 -36.60 -12.71 22.31
N VAL A 27 -35.38 -13.14 22.60
CA VAL A 27 -34.12 -12.41 22.36
C VAL A 27 -33.42 -12.86 21.05
N THR A 28 -34.10 -13.57 20.18
CA THR A 28 -33.53 -14.16 18.95
C THR A 28 -32.90 -13.10 18.05
N LYS A 29 -33.49 -11.90 17.95
CA LYS A 29 -32.99 -10.80 17.13
C LYS A 29 -31.72 -10.19 17.73
N ASP A 30 -31.67 -10.07 19.04
CA ASP A 30 -30.51 -9.48 19.75
C ASP A 30 -29.30 -10.41 19.66
N ILE A 31 -29.50 -11.72 19.82
CA ILE A 31 -28.47 -12.74 19.60
C ILE A 31 -27.95 -12.69 18.18
N GLN A 32 -28.83 -12.62 17.17
CA GLN A 32 -28.40 -12.52 15.77
C GLN A 32 -27.61 -11.26 15.47
N GLN A 33 -28.00 -10.15 16.07
CA GLN A 33 -27.32 -8.87 15.88
C GLN A 33 -25.93 -8.88 16.53
N GLU A 34 -25.80 -9.40 17.75
CA GLU A 34 -24.52 -9.49 18.44
C GLU A 34 -23.58 -10.49 17.78
N LEU A 35 -24.08 -11.65 17.31
CA LEU A 35 -23.29 -12.60 16.52
C LEU A 35 -22.74 -11.96 15.23
N LYS A 36 -23.56 -11.20 14.49
CA LYS A 36 -23.10 -10.50 13.30
C LYS A 36 -22.03 -9.45 13.60
N ARG A 37 -22.20 -8.74 14.72
CA ARG A 37 -21.22 -7.75 15.18
C ARG A 37 -19.90 -8.40 15.52
N LEU A 38 -19.91 -9.50 16.30
CA LEU A 38 -18.73 -10.26 16.65
C LEU A 38 -18.02 -10.86 15.44
N ASP A 39 -18.77 -11.42 14.49
CA ASP A 39 -18.20 -11.96 13.24
C ASP A 39 -17.48 -10.88 12.44
N SER A 40 -18.08 -9.68 12.34
CA SER A 40 -17.46 -8.52 11.69
C SER A 40 -16.20 -8.05 12.44
N GLU A 41 -16.24 -7.96 13.77
CA GLU A 41 -15.07 -7.56 14.58
C GLU A 41 -13.93 -8.59 14.47
N LEU A 42 -14.23 -9.88 14.58
CA LEU A 42 -13.24 -10.95 14.39
C LEU A 42 -12.62 -10.91 12.99
N GLY A 43 -13.44 -10.73 11.96
CA GLY A 43 -12.97 -10.58 10.58
C GLY A 43 -11.99 -9.41 10.40
N SER A 44 -12.26 -8.27 11.04
CA SER A 44 -11.39 -7.10 11.00
C SER A 44 -10.05 -7.33 11.71
N ILE A 45 -10.08 -8.02 12.86
CA ILE A 45 -8.87 -8.38 13.63
C ILE A 45 -8.01 -9.39 12.87
N GLU A 46 -8.65 -10.44 12.31
CA GLU A 46 -7.96 -11.41 11.46
C GLU A 46 -7.26 -10.70 10.29
N THR A 47 -7.98 -9.82 9.60
CA THR A 47 -7.44 -9.05 8.48
C THR A 47 -6.28 -8.17 8.92
N ALA A 48 -6.41 -7.42 10.02
CA ALA A 48 -5.34 -6.60 10.57
C ALA A 48 -4.08 -7.43 10.94
N THR A 49 -4.28 -8.65 11.44
CA THR A 49 -3.19 -9.58 11.77
C THR A 49 -2.50 -10.14 10.52
N LEU A 50 -3.22 -10.21 9.38
CA LEU A 50 -2.68 -10.66 8.10
C LEU A 50 -1.88 -9.57 7.37
N LEU A 51 -2.13 -8.30 7.72
CA LEU A 51 -1.45 -7.13 7.14
C LEU A 51 -0.05 -6.98 7.76
N SER A 52 0.92 -7.65 7.16
CA SER A 52 2.34 -7.56 7.53
C SER A 52 3.12 -6.77 6.47
N GLY A 53 3.81 -5.71 6.88
CA GLY A 53 4.65 -4.89 6.00
C GLY A 53 4.78 -3.46 6.53
N GLU A 54 5.91 -2.81 6.25
CA GLU A 54 6.22 -1.46 6.73
C GLU A 54 5.15 -0.42 6.35
N ASN A 55 4.53 -0.58 5.17
CA ASN A 55 3.55 0.37 4.63
C ASN A 55 2.10 -0.13 4.68
N ALA A 56 1.83 -1.27 5.33
CA ALA A 56 0.50 -1.87 5.31
C ALA A 56 -0.61 -0.96 5.85
N GLN A 57 -0.27 -0.07 6.79
CA GLN A 57 -1.21 0.86 7.44
C GLN A 57 -1.41 2.17 6.67
N CYS A 58 -0.62 2.41 5.61
CA CYS A 58 -0.69 3.65 4.84
C CYS A 58 -2.00 3.78 4.05
N ASN A 59 -2.32 5.02 3.69
CA ASN A 59 -3.26 5.32 2.63
C ASN A 59 -2.73 4.75 1.30
N ALA A 60 -3.59 4.67 0.29
CA ALA A 60 -3.24 4.10 -0.99
C ALA A 60 -3.51 5.05 -2.15
N PHE A 61 -2.63 5.02 -3.15
CA PHE A 61 -2.91 5.51 -4.50
C PHE A 61 -3.22 4.32 -5.38
N LEU A 62 -4.42 4.30 -5.96
CA LEU A 62 -4.86 3.26 -6.88
C LEU A 62 -4.87 3.82 -8.29
N THR A 63 -4.12 3.20 -9.21
CA THR A 63 -4.04 3.61 -10.62
C THR A 63 -4.56 2.50 -11.51
N ILE A 64 -5.41 2.85 -12.47
CA ILE A 64 -6.02 1.91 -13.42
C ILE A 64 -5.66 2.35 -14.84
N HIS A 65 -5.15 1.40 -15.63
CA HIS A 65 -4.88 1.61 -17.05
C HIS A 65 -5.60 0.54 -17.88
N PRO A 66 -6.30 0.95 -18.95
CA PRO A 66 -6.84 -0.01 -19.91
C PRO A 66 -5.71 -0.77 -20.60
N GLY A 67 -5.93 -2.06 -20.83
CA GLY A 67 -5.05 -2.89 -21.64
C GLY A 67 -5.41 -2.89 -23.12
N ALA A 68 -4.98 -3.92 -23.85
CA ALA A 68 -5.37 -4.09 -25.24
C ALA A 68 -6.89 -4.30 -25.37
N GLY A 69 -7.55 -3.58 -26.29
CA GLY A 69 -8.99 -3.70 -26.51
C GLY A 69 -9.71 -2.40 -26.89
N GLY A 70 -8.99 -1.28 -27.05
CA GLY A 70 -9.58 0.00 -27.46
C GLY A 70 -10.68 0.49 -26.50
N THR A 71 -11.80 0.97 -27.04
CA THR A 71 -12.96 1.50 -26.28
C THR A 71 -13.47 0.50 -25.23
N GLU A 72 -13.50 -0.80 -25.52
CA GLU A 72 -13.91 -1.84 -24.58
C GLU A 72 -13.05 -1.91 -23.32
N SER A 73 -11.73 -1.76 -23.47
CA SER A 73 -10.82 -1.79 -22.32
C SER A 73 -10.88 -0.49 -21.52
N GLN A 74 -11.17 0.65 -22.17
CA GLN A 74 -11.39 1.93 -21.49
C GLN A 74 -12.68 1.91 -20.64
N ASP A 75 -13.76 1.34 -21.19
CA ASP A 75 -15.00 1.14 -20.43
C ASP A 75 -14.82 0.15 -19.26
N TRP A 76 -14.05 -0.93 -19.49
CA TRP A 76 -13.71 -1.85 -18.41
C TRP A 76 -12.92 -1.17 -17.27
N ALA A 77 -11.96 -0.31 -17.61
CA ALA A 77 -11.21 0.46 -16.62
C ALA A 77 -12.12 1.38 -15.80
N GLU A 78 -13.13 1.99 -16.42
CA GLU A 78 -14.15 2.79 -15.71
C GLU A 78 -15.05 1.94 -14.81
N MET A 79 -15.41 0.75 -15.25
CA MET A 79 -16.16 -0.21 -14.42
C MET A 79 -15.37 -0.61 -13.17
N LEU A 80 -14.05 -0.87 -13.32
CA LEU A 80 -13.16 -1.16 -12.20
C LEU A 80 -13.03 0.05 -11.25
N LEU A 81 -12.88 1.25 -11.79
CA LEU A 81 -12.87 2.47 -10.98
C LEU A 81 -14.12 2.54 -10.08
N ARG A 82 -15.30 2.34 -10.67
CA ARG A 82 -16.57 2.36 -9.93
C ARG A 82 -16.62 1.27 -8.86
N MET A 83 -16.11 0.09 -9.15
CA MET A 83 -16.02 -1.02 -8.20
C MET A 83 -15.17 -0.65 -6.99
N TYR A 84 -13.98 -0.07 -7.20
CA TYR A 84 -13.09 0.32 -6.10
C TYR A 84 -13.61 1.53 -5.31
N LEU A 85 -14.25 2.49 -5.96
CA LEU A 85 -14.89 3.60 -5.25
C LEU A 85 -16.00 3.12 -4.32
N ARG A 86 -16.83 2.18 -4.77
CA ARG A 86 -17.88 1.58 -3.93
C ARG A 86 -17.32 0.76 -2.78
N TRP A 87 -16.25 0.01 -3.04
CA TRP A 87 -15.55 -0.70 -1.98
C TRP A 87 -15.01 0.28 -0.91
N ALA A 88 -14.38 1.36 -1.33
CA ALA A 88 -13.88 2.39 -0.42
C ALA A 88 -15.01 3.06 0.39
N GLU A 89 -16.14 3.37 -0.24
CA GLU A 89 -17.33 3.92 0.41
C GLU A 89 -17.87 2.95 1.48
N GLN A 90 -18.00 1.66 1.18
CA GLN A 90 -18.45 0.62 2.11
C GLN A 90 -17.54 0.49 3.34
N HIS A 91 -16.25 0.77 3.18
CA HIS A 91 -15.27 0.78 4.28
C HIS A 91 -15.16 2.12 5.01
N GLY A 92 -15.94 3.13 4.59
CA GLY A 92 -15.86 4.48 5.15
C GLY A 92 -14.56 5.21 4.83
N TYR A 93 -13.87 4.82 3.76
CA TYR A 93 -12.63 5.45 3.32
C TYR A 93 -12.91 6.72 2.52
N GLY A 94 -12.09 7.76 2.77
CA GLY A 94 -12.10 8.96 1.94
C GLY A 94 -11.50 8.67 0.57
N THR A 95 -12.13 9.16 -0.50
CA THR A 95 -11.62 9.02 -1.87
C THR A 95 -11.37 10.38 -2.48
N GLU A 96 -10.24 10.54 -3.18
CA GLU A 96 -9.85 11.76 -3.88
C GLU A 96 -9.37 11.41 -5.29
N LEU A 97 -10.00 12.01 -6.30
CA LEU A 97 -9.59 11.82 -7.68
C LEU A 97 -8.37 12.72 -7.97
N ILE A 98 -7.21 12.11 -8.22
CA ILE A 98 -5.94 12.81 -8.40
C ILE A 98 -5.67 13.10 -9.87
N ASP A 99 -5.86 12.10 -10.73
CA ASP A 99 -5.71 12.22 -12.18
C ASP A 99 -6.83 11.45 -12.87
N TYR A 100 -7.38 12.03 -13.94
CA TYR A 100 -8.43 11.41 -14.72
C TYR A 100 -8.30 11.81 -16.19
N GLN A 101 -8.03 10.84 -17.03
CA GLN A 101 -7.98 11.01 -18.47
C GLN A 101 -9.15 10.24 -19.10
N ALA A 102 -10.14 10.97 -19.59
CA ALA A 102 -11.30 10.38 -20.26
C ALA A 102 -10.89 9.63 -21.54
N GLY A 103 -11.60 8.57 -21.86
CA GLY A 103 -11.56 7.90 -23.15
C GLY A 103 -12.07 8.79 -24.28
N GLU A 104 -11.75 8.48 -25.51
CA GLU A 104 -12.21 9.27 -26.66
C GLU A 104 -13.69 9.07 -26.94
N GLU A 105 -14.20 7.85 -26.82
CA GLU A 105 -15.60 7.49 -27.06
C GLU A 105 -16.32 7.09 -25.77
N ALA A 106 -15.65 6.34 -24.88
CA ALA A 106 -16.18 5.89 -23.61
C ALA A 106 -15.07 5.52 -22.64
N GLY A 107 -15.39 5.45 -21.36
CA GLY A 107 -14.48 4.98 -20.32
C GLY A 107 -13.32 5.91 -20.02
N VAL A 108 -12.23 5.35 -19.52
CA VAL A 108 -11.03 6.11 -19.10
C VAL A 108 -9.75 5.57 -19.75
N LYS A 109 -8.83 6.47 -20.13
CA LYS A 109 -7.47 6.14 -20.62
C LYS A 109 -6.49 5.92 -19.44
N SER A 110 -6.68 6.64 -18.37
CA SER A 110 -5.91 6.52 -17.14
C SER A 110 -6.67 7.16 -16.01
N VAL A 111 -6.61 6.57 -14.83
CA VAL A 111 -7.19 7.18 -13.64
C VAL A 111 -6.33 6.84 -12.43
N THR A 112 -6.10 7.83 -11.57
CA THR A 112 -5.46 7.67 -10.26
C THR A 112 -6.36 8.23 -9.18
N VAL A 113 -6.63 7.40 -8.17
CA VAL A 113 -7.48 7.75 -7.01
C VAL A 113 -6.66 7.57 -5.73
N GLY A 114 -6.65 8.59 -4.90
CA GLY A 114 -6.20 8.50 -3.51
C GLY A 114 -7.31 7.90 -2.65
N ILE A 115 -6.98 6.85 -1.88
CA ILE A 115 -7.89 6.18 -0.95
C ILE A 115 -7.31 6.34 0.45
N LYS A 116 -7.98 7.15 1.28
CA LYS A 116 -7.54 7.54 2.62
C LYS A 116 -8.28 6.73 3.67
N GLY A 117 -7.54 5.91 4.38
CA GLY A 117 -8.08 5.09 5.47
C GLY A 117 -7.05 4.12 6.02
N LEU A 118 -7.29 3.67 7.24
CA LEU A 118 -6.40 2.73 7.91
C LEU A 118 -6.31 1.41 7.14
N ASN A 119 -5.08 0.98 6.86
CA ASN A 119 -4.79 -0.24 6.12
C ASN A 119 -5.25 -0.24 4.63
N ALA A 120 -5.58 0.90 4.06
CA ALA A 120 -6.06 0.97 2.67
C ALA A 120 -5.06 0.34 1.69
N TYR A 121 -3.77 0.67 1.81
CA TYR A 121 -2.73 0.07 0.98
C TYR A 121 -2.58 -1.43 1.22
N GLY A 122 -2.54 -1.86 2.49
CA GLY A 122 -2.36 -3.27 2.85
C GLY A 122 -3.47 -4.17 2.31
N LEU A 123 -4.71 -3.67 2.23
CA LEU A 123 -5.85 -4.38 1.66
C LEU A 123 -5.79 -4.38 0.13
N LEU A 124 -5.64 -3.20 -0.47
CA LEU A 124 -5.69 -3.01 -1.92
C LEU A 124 -4.48 -3.60 -2.66
N MET A 125 -3.35 -3.85 -1.99
CA MET A 125 -2.23 -4.56 -2.61
C MET A 125 -2.61 -5.95 -3.13
N ALA A 126 -3.69 -6.56 -2.60
CA ALA A 126 -4.25 -7.80 -3.10
C ALA A 126 -4.86 -7.67 -4.50
N GLU A 127 -5.16 -6.45 -4.93
CA GLU A 127 -5.80 -6.15 -6.22
C GLU A 127 -4.81 -5.77 -7.34
N ILE A 128 -3.51 -5.72 -7.02
CA ILE A 128 -2.46 -5.41 -8.01
C ILE A 128 -2.37 -6.52 -9.06
N GLY A 129 -2.54 -6.15 -10.33
CA GLY A 129 -2.38 -7.04 -11.48
C GLY A 129 -3.37 -6.79 -12.61
N VAL A 130 -3.51 -7.76 -13.51
CA VAL A 130 -4.38 -7.65 -14.69
C VAL A 130 -5.74 -8.27 -14.39
N HIS A 131 -6.79 -7.48 -14.66
CA HIS A 131 -8.20 -7.86 -14.53
C HIS A 131 -8.79 -8.08 -15.92
N ARG A 132 -9.38 -9.25 -16.15
CA ARG A 132 -9.98 -9.64 -17.42
C ARG A 132 -11.50 -9.60 -17.34
N LEU A 133 -12.13 -8.92 -18.29
CA LEU A 133 -13.58 -8.95 -18.49
C LEU A 133 -13.94 -9.76 -19.74
N VAL A 134 -14.98 -10.59 -19.63
CA VAL A 134 -15.59 -11.30 -20.76
C VAL A 134 -17.10 -11.00 -20.77
N ARG A 135 -17.56 -10.25 -21.76
CA ARG A 135 -18.99 -9.88 -21.90
C ARG A 135 -19.40 -9.75 -23.37
N ILE A 136 -20.71 -9.61 -23.59
CA ILE A 136 -21.21 -9.12 -24.87
C ILE A 136 -20.90 -7.63 -24.96
N SER A 137 -20.27 -7.19 -26.06
CA SER A 137 -19.90 -5.80 -26.26
C SER A 137 -21.12 -4.90 -26.41
N PRO A 138 -21.21 -3.79 -25.64
CA PRO A 138 -22.21 -2.74 -25.89
C PRO A 138 -21.84 -1.86 -27.10
N PHE A 139 -20.58 -1.88 -27.57
CA PHE A 139 -20.08 -1.06 -28.67
C PHE A 139 -20.06 -1.81 -30.01
N ASP A 140 -20.23 -3.13 -30.01
CA ASP A 140 -20.29 -3.94 -31.22
C ASP A 140 -21.74 -4.08 -31.72
N ALA A 141 -22.04 -3.55 -32.91
CA ALA A 141 -23.36 -3.66 -33.54
C ALA A 141 -23.81 -5.13 -33.71
N ASN A 142 -22.87 -6.07 -33.87
CA ASN A 142 -23.16 -7.50 -33.99
C ASN A 142 -23.32 -8.22 -32.62
N LYS A 143 -23.23 -7.50 -31.50
CA LYS A 143 -23.36 -8.06 -30.14
C LYS A 143 -22.48 -9.28 -29.89
N ARG A 144 -21.26 -9.27 -30.42
CA ARG A 144 -20.28 -10.35 -30.21
C ARG A 144 -19.70 -10.30 -28.80
N ARG A 145 -19.23 -11.44 -28.37
CA ARG A 145 -18.52 -11.57 -27.09
C ARG A 145 -17.08 -11.06 -27.24
N HIS A 146 -16.71 -10.08 -26.41
CA HIS A 146 -15.37 -9.50 -26.35
C HIS A 146 -14.68 -9.82 -25.04
N THR A 147 -13.36 -9.79 -25.09
CA THR A 147 -12.48 -9.91 -23.91
C THR A 147 -11.67 -8.63 -23.79
N SER A 148 -11.74 -7.99 -22.65
CA SER A 148 -11.03 -6.75 -22.32
C SER A 148 -10.14 -6.94 -21.12
N PHE A 149 -9.02 -6.24 -21.11
CA PHE A 149 -8.07 -6.25 -20.00
C PHE A 149 -7.86 -4.85 -19.46
N ALA A 150 -7.66 -4.75 -18.16
CA ALA A 150 -7.21 -3.53 -17.50
C ALA A 150 -6.23 -3.91 -16.39
N SER A 151 -5.23 -3.08 -16.19
CA SER A 151 -4.23 -3.25 -15.14
C SER A 151 -4.54 -2.33 -13.97
N VAL A 152 -4.40 -2.85 -12.76
CA VAL A 152 -4.55 -2.12 -11.50
C VAL A 152 -3.22 -2.13 -10.78
N PHE A 153 -2.78 -0.95 -10.34
CA PHE A 153 -1.59 -0.76 -9.52
C PHE A 153 -1.98 -0.01 -8.25
N VAL A 154 -1.33 -0.36 -7.16
CA VAL A 154 -1.56 0.29 -5.86
C VAL A 154 -0.23 0.66 -5.25
N TYR A 155 -0.13 1.91 -4.78
CA TYR A 155 1.05 2.47 -4.11
C TYR A 155 0.68 2.94 -2.71
N PRO A 156 1.59 2.82 -1.74
CA PRO A 156 1.40 3.46 -0.46
C PRO A 156 1.55 4.99 -0.60
N GLU A 157 0.73 5.75 0.11
CA GLU A 157 0.99 7.17 0.37
C GLU A 157 2.07 7.24 1.45
N ILE A 158 3.31 7.51 1.02
CA ILE A 158 4.45 7.65 1.93
C ILE A 158 4.62 9.15 2.20
N ASP A 159 4.65 9.50 3.48
CA ASP A 159 4.93 10.88 3.88
C ASP A 159 6.39 11.21 3.51
N ASP A 160 6.59 12.23 2.69
CA ASP A 160 7.91 12.61 2.15
C ASP A 160 8.82 13.28 3.19
N GLN A 161 8.40 13.38 4.43
CA GLN A 161 9.22 13.94 5.49
C GLN A 161 10.33 12.96 5.89
N ILE A 162 11.47 13.08 5.19
CA ILE A 162 12.71 12.42 5.61
C ILE A 162 13.24 13.20 6.82
N GLU A 163 12.88 12.78 8.01
CA GLU A 163 13.44 13.32 9.24
C GLU A 163 14.80 12.66 9.53
N ILE A 164 15.87 13.43 9.33
CA ILE A 164 17.22 12.93 9.62
C ILE A 164 17.55 13.22 11.07
N VAL A 165 17.45 12.20 11.89
CA VAL A 165 17.92 12.22 13.28
C VAL A 165 19.42 11.85 13.28
N ILE A 166 20.27 12.79 13.72
CA ILE A 166 21.70 12.54 13.88
C ILE A 166 21.99 12.54 15.38
N GLU A 167 22.40 11.40 15.92
CA GLU A 167 22.82 11.29 17.31
C GLU A 167 24.33 11.55 17.46
N ASP A 168 24.74 12.26 18.51
CA ASP A 168 26.15 12.59 18.74
C ASP A 168 27.04 11.35 18.91
N LYS A 169 26.48 10.22 19.38
CA LYS A 169 27.18 8.93 19.49
C LYS A 169 27.59 8.32 18.14
N ASP A 170 26.86 8.67 17.08
CA ASP A 170 27.08 8.16 15.72
C ASP A 170 28.07 9.02 14.94
N LEU A 171 28.58 10.09 15.56
CA LEU A 171 29.51 11.02 14.95
C LEU A 171 30.91 10.85 15.51
N ARG A 172 31.87 10.72 14.62
CA ARG A 172 33.27 10.90 14.93
C ARG A 172 33.73 12.26 14.37
N VAL A 173 34.16 13.15 15.26
CA VAL A 173 34.63 14.50 14.91
C VAL A 173 36.12 14.60 15.11
N ASP A 174 36.86 14.77 14.01
CA ASP A 174 38.29 14.97 14.00
C ASP A 174 38.62 16.42 13.61
N THR A 175 39.51 17.08 14.35
CA THR A 175 40.04 18.40 14.02
C THR A 175 41.44 18.31 13.49
N TYR A 176 41.78 19.09 12.49
CA TYR A 176 43.09 19.09 11.86
C TYR A 176 43.49 20.48 11.34
N ARG A 177 44.75 20.64 10.99
CA ARG A 177 45.26 21.87 10.41
C ARG A 177 44.87 21.99 8.95
N ALA A 178 44.27 23.14 8.60
CA ALA A 178 43.91 23.40 7.21
C ALA A 178 45.17 23.50 6.36
N THR A 179 45.19 22.77 5.23
CA THR A 179 46.23 22.89 4.21
C THR A 179 45.67 23.68 3.03
N GLY A 180 46.09 24.93 2.84
CA GLY A 180 45.63 25.77 1.73
C GLY A 180 46.49 26.99 1.55
N ALA A 181 46.39 27.66 0.39
CA ALA A 181 47.02 28.94 0.08
C ALA A 181 46.41 30.05 0.93
N GLY A 182 46.92 30.23 2.15
CA GLY A 182 46.52 31.31 3.08
C GLY A 182 47.65 31.65 4.00
N GLY A 183 47.76 32.92 4.42
CA GLY A 183 48.89 33.46 5.19
C GLY A 183 49.17 32.68 6.50
N GLN A 184 50.31 33.01 7.16
CA GLN A 184 50.89 32.32 8.33
C GLN A 184 49.89 31.97 9.46
N HIS A 185 48.77 32.61 9.56
CA HIS A 185 47.77 32.38 10.62
C HIS A 185 46.82 31.19 10.36
N ILE A 186 46.62 30.78 9.10
CA ILE A 186 45.75 29.64 8.74
C ILE A 186 46.46 28.30 9.00
N ASN A 187 47.78 28.26 8.90
CA ASN A 187 48.58 27.05 9.06
C ASN A 187 48.99 26.72 10.51
N THR A 188 48.59 27.57 11.49
CA THR A 188 48.99 27.43 12.89
C THR A 188 47.86 26.96 13.82
N THR A 189 46.59 27.04 13.37
CA THR A 189 45.42 26.69 14.20
C THR A 189 44.70 25.47 13.62
N ASP A 190 44.32 24.52 14.49
CA ASP A 190 43.50 23.33 14.12
C ASP A 190 42.03 23.72 13.94
N SER A 191 41.74 24.54 12.92
CA SER A 191 40.39 25.07 12.65
C SER A 191 39.57 24.22 11.69
N ALA A 192 40.21 23.31 10.93
CA ALA A 192 39.49 22.42 10.02
C ALA A 192 38.80 21.27 10.78
N VAL A 193 37.60 20.94 10.37
CA VAL A 193 36.79 19.91 11.00
C VAL A 193 36.39 18.86 9.98
N ARG A 194 36.61 17.60 10.35
CA ARG A 194 36.11 16.41 9.63
C ARG A 194 35.09 15.69 10.51
N ILE A 195 33.92 15.43 9.96
CA ILE A 195 32.86 14.66 10.62
C ILE A 195 32.65 13.38 9.83
N THR A 196 32.73 12.26 10.50
CA THR A 196 32.40 10.94 9.96
C THR A 196 31.16 10.42 10.64
N HIS A 197 30.12 10.13 9.87
CA HIS A 197 28.94 9.45 10.36
C HIS A 197 29.17 7.94 10.31
N ILE A 198 29.30 7.30 11.47
CA ILE A 198 29.74 5.91 11.63
C ILE A 198 28.77 4.93 10.92
N PRO A 199 27.41 5.03 11.08
CA PRO A 199 26.52 4.06 10.47
C PRO A 199 26.49 4.09 8.94
N SER A 200 26.58 5.28 8.33
CA SER A 200 26.53 5.42 6.86
C SER A 200 27.89 5.49 6.20
N GLY A 201 28.97 5.67 6.96
CA GLY A 201 30.33 5.87 6.43
C GLY A 201 30.55 7.21 5.71
N ILE A 202 29.57 8.14 5.74
CA ILE A 202 29.68 9.44 5.09
C ILE A 202 30.70 10.32 5.83
N ILE A 203 31.62 10.89 5.07
CA ILE A 203 32.65 11.80 5.58
C ILE A 203 32.46 13.17 4.97
N VAL A 204 32.40 14.20 5.79
CA VAL A 204 32.36 15.62 5.40
C VAL A 204 33.49 16.39 6.03
N GLN A 205 34.01 17.38 5.29
CA GLN A 205 35.12 18.22 5.77
C GLN A 205 34.78 19.69 5.51
N CYS A 206 35.11 20.54 6.47
CA CYS A 206 34.94 21.99 6.34
C CYS A 206 36.19 22.70 6.91
N GLN A 207 36.80 23.57 6.10
CA GLN A 207 38.01 24.37 6.45
C GLN A 207 37.92 25.83 6.02
N ASN A 208 36.72 26.32 5.64
CA ASN A 208 36.53 27.63 5.01
C ASN A 208 36.64 28.79 5.99
N GLU A 209 36.38 28.58 7.26
CA GLU A 209 36.34 29.60 8.27
C GLU A 209 37.52 29.49 9.25
N ARG A 210 37.94 30.61 9.85
CA ARG A 210 38.97 30.66 10.88
C ARG A 210 38.49 30.09 12.21
N SER A 211 37.20 30.02 12.42
CA SER A 211 36.58 29.51 13.63
C SER A 211 36.20 28.04 13.48
N GLN A 212 36.81 27.18 14.31
CA GLN A 212 36.50 25.76 14.42
C GLN A 212 35.01 25.52 14.64
N HIS A 213 34.36 26.36 15.47
CA HIS A 213 32.94 26.21 15.77
C HIS A 213 32.05 26.48 14.55
N LYS A 214 32.40 27.48 13.72
CA LYS A 214 31.70 27.74 12.47
C LYS A 214 31.91 26.61 11.46
N ASN A 215 33.12 26.08 11.33
CA ASN A 215 33.41 24.93 10.47
C ASN A 215 32.66 23.70 10.91
N ARG A 216 32.52 23.41 12.23
CA ARG A 216 31.72 22.31 12.75
C ARG A 216 30.24 22.50 12.40
N SER A 217 29.67 23.67 12.60
CA SER A 217 28.27 23.97 12.24
C SER A 217 28.00 23.77 10.75
N THR A 218 28.93 24.24 9.88
CA THR A 218 28.82 24.07 8.43
C THR A 218 28.96 22.61 8.02
N ALA A 219 29.92 21.88 8.60
CA ALA A 219 30.09 20.45 8.35
C ALA A 219 28.86 19.64 8.77
N MET A 220 28.20 19.99 9.88
CA MET A 220 26.93 19.36 10.29
C MET A 220 25.80 19.60 9.29
N LYS A 221 25.69 20.83 8.73
CA LYS A 221 24.72 21.10 7.67
C LYS A 221 25.01 20.28 6.40
N MET A 222 26.27 20.19 6.00
CA MET A 222 26.69 19.37 4.85
C MET A 222 26.42 17.89 5.07
N LEU A 223 26.63 17.39 6.29
CA LEU A 223 26.33 16.00 6.65
C LEU A 223 24.82 15.71 6.53
N ARG A 224 23.97 16.59 7.08
CA ARG A 224 22.52 16.46 6.95
C ARG A 224 22.07 16.42 5.49
N SER A 225 22.62 17.31 4.64
CA SER A 225 22.27 17.31 3.22
C SER A 225 22.67 16.01 2.52
N ARG A 226 23.85 15.45 2.82
CA ARG A 226 24.30 14.19 2.22
C ARG A 226 23.51 12.97 2.72
N LEU A 227 23.14 12.95 3.99
CA LEU A 227 22.27 11.91 4.53
C LEU A 227 20.88 11.99 3.90
N TYR A 228 20.36 13.21 3.70
CA TYR A 228 19.08 13.41 3.02
C TYR A 228 19.10 12.89 1.56
N GLU A 229 20.17 13.22 0.80
CA GLU A 229 20.34 12.70 -0.56
C GLU A 229 20.40 11.18 -0.59
N MET A 230 21.15 10.55 0.33
CA MET A 230 21.25 9.10 0.42
C MET A 230 19.89 8.44 0.70
N GLU A 231 19.13 8.96 1.66
CA GLU A 231 17.78 8.43 1.95
C GLU A 231 16.80 8.67 0.80
N LEU A 232 16.90 9.81 0.11
CA LEU A 232 16.12 10.09 -1.09
C LEU A 232 16.43 9.13 -2.24
N GLU A 233 17.72 8.82 -2.46
CA GLU A 233 18.14 7.82 -3.46
C GLU A 233 17.65 6.41 -3.10
N LYS A 234 17.70 6.04 -1.84
CA LYS A 234 17.19 4.76 -1.35
C LYS A 234 15.68 4.64 -1.61
N LYS A 235 14.91 5.66 -1.24
CA LYS A 235 13.47 5.72 -1.54
C LYS A 235 13.18 5.67 -3.05
N ARG A 236 13.98 6.37 -3.87
CA ARG A 236 13.85 6.31 -5.34
C ARG A 236 14.18 4.93 -5.91
N ALA A 237 15.18 4.24 -5.35
CA ALA A 237 15.52 2.88 -5.76
C ALA A 237 14.40 1.88 -5.41
N GLU A 238 13.78 2.01 -4.23
CA GLU A 238 12.62 1.23 -3.82
C GLU A 238 11.40 1.50 -4.75
N SER A 239 11.14 2.77 -5.07
CA SER A 239 10.08 3.14 -6.02
C SER A 239 10.34 2.59 -7.42
N ARG A 240 11.60 2.63 -7.92
CA ARG A 240 11.99 2.02 -9.20
C ARG A 240 11.81 0.51 -9.21
N ALA A 241 12.17 -0.18 -8.13
CA ALA A 241 11.95 -1.63 -8.02
C ALA A 241 10.45 -1.98 -8.11
N ILE A 242 9.58 -1.14 -7.54
CA ILE A 242 8.12 -1.26 -7.67
C ILE A 242 7.68 -0.97 -9.12
N GLU A 243 8.30 0.00 -9.79
CA GLU A 243 8.01 0.33 -11.19
C GLU A 243 8.49 -0.75 -12.17
N ASP A 244 9.65 -1.32 -11.96
CA ASP A 244 10.18 -2.42 -12.80
C ASP A 244 9.33 -3.68 -12.65
N ALA A 245 8.82 -3.97 -11.45
CA ALA A 245 7.86 -5.04 -11.22
C ALA A 245 6.53 -4.84 -11.98
N LYS A 246 6.14 -3.59 -12.32
CA LYS A 246 4.96 -3.31 -13.17
C LYS A 246 5.11 -3.84 -14.60
N MET A 247 6.28 -3.68 -15.19
CA MET A 247 6.54 -4.08 -16.58
C MET A 247 6.35 -5.59 -16.76
N ASP A 248 6.77 -6.39 -15.77
CA ASP A 248 6.58 -7.85 -15.78
C ASP A 248 5.12 -8.27 -15.54
N ILE A 249 4.36 -7.51 -14.77
CA ILE A 249 2.95 -7.79 -14.44
C ILE A 249 2.03 -7.52 -15.63
N ALA A 250 2.35 -6.55 -16.50
CA ALA A 250 1.44 -6.09 -17.56
C ALA A 250 1.10 -7.18 -18.61
N TRP A 251 1.95 -8.20 -18.84
CA TRP A 251 1.78 -9.19 -19.90
C TRP A 251 1.57 -10.64 -19.44
N GLY A 252 1.78 -10.99 -18.17
CA GLY A 252 1.74 -12.37 -17.69
C GLY A 252 0.84 -12.66 -16.50
N SER A 253 0.44 -11.68 -15.72
CA SER A 253 -0.19 -11.87 -14.39
C SER A 253 -1.66 -11.49 -14.36
N GLN A 254 -2.50 -12.24 -15.08
CA GLN A 254 -3.94 -12.13 -14.90
C GLN A 254 -4.31 -12.64 -13.51
N ILE A 255 -4.73 -11.74 -12.61
CA ILE A 255 -5.11 -12.08 -11.24
C ILE A 255 -6.57 -12.52 -11.14
N ARG A 256 -7.49 -11.84 -11.89
CA ARG A 256 -8.93 -12.13 -11.79
C ARG A 256 -9.64 -12.03 -13.13
N SER A 257 -10.58 -12.95 -13.38
CA SER A 257 -11.47 -12.94 -14.53
C SER A 257 -12.90 -12.67 -14.08
N TYR A 258 -13.57 -11.78 -14.79
CA TYR A 258 -14.98 -11.46 -14.63
C TYR A 258 -15.69 -11.89 -15.92
N VAL A 259 -16.51 -12.94 -15.84
CA VAL A 259 -17.27 -13.47 -16.97
C VAL A 259 -18.74 -13.10 -16.76
N LEU A 260 -19.32 -12.35 -17.70
CA LEU A 260 -20.73 -11.94 -17.69
C LEU A 260 -21.56 -12.74 -18.71
N HIS A 261 -20.90 -13.39 -19.66
CA HIS A 261 -21.55 -14.19 -20.69
C HIS A 261 -20.60 -15.31 -21.20
N PRO A 262 -21.04 -16.58 -21.41
CA PRO A 262 -22.42 -17.08 -21.32
C PRO A 262 -22.91 -17.42 -19.91
N TYR A 263 -22.01 -17.45 -18.93
CA TYR A 263 -22.33 -17.65 -17.52
C TYR A 263 -21.75 -16.50 -16.71
N ARG A 264 -22.15 -16.38 -15.45
CA ARG A 264 -21.68 -15.32 -14.57
C ARG A 264 -20.74 -15.89 -13.51
N LEU A 265 -19.50 -15.41 -13.52
CA LEU A 265 -18.47 -15.90 -12.60
C LEU A 265 -17.35 -14.87 -12.45
N ALA A 266 -16.99 -14.51 -11.22
CA ALA A 266 -15.74 -13.86 -10.88
C ALA A 266 -14.79 -14.89 -10.28
N LYS A 267 -13.58 -15.09 -10.88
CA LYS A 267 -12.60 -16.08 -10.46
C LYS A 267 -11.24 -15.43 -10.26
N ASP A 268 -10.67 -15.57 -9.07
CA ASP A 268 -9.28 -15.23 -8.80
C ASP A 268 -8.37 -16.43 -9.15
N HIS A 269 -7.39 -16.17 -10.01
CA HIS A 269 -6.50 -17.24 -10.51
C HIS A 269 -5.42 -17.65 -9.51
N ARG A 270 -5.10 -16.76 -8.54
CA ARG A 270 -4.07 -17.00 -7.50
C ARG A 270 -4.61 -17.91 -6.41
N THR A 271 -5.80 -17.60 -5.92
CA THR A 271 -6.43 -18.27 -4.77
C THR A 271 -7.44 -19.34 -5.18
N LYS A 272 -7.84 -19.37 -6.48
CA LYS A 272 -8.88 -20.24 -7.04
C LYS A 272 -10.29 -19.95 -6.49
N LEU A 273 -10.48 -18.86 -5.75
CA LEU A 273 -11.78 -18.44 -5.27
C LEU A 273 -12.69 -18.07 -6.45
N GLU A 274 -13.92 -18.59 -6.43
CA GLU A 274 -14.96 -18.36 -7.43
C GLU A 274 -16.21 -17.77 -6.76
N VAL A 275 -16.77 -16.71 -7.34
CA VAL A 275 -18.00 -16.04 -6.89
C VAL A 275 -18.96 -15.94 -8.06
N GLY A 276 -20.15 -16.57 -7.96
CA GLY A 276 -21.16 -16.57 -9.01
C GLY A 276 -21.90 -15.22 -9.17
N ASP A 277 -22.03 -14.47 -8.07
CA ASP A 277 -22.64 -13.15 -8.08
C ASP A 277 -21.63 -12.06 -8.46
N VAL A 278 -21.41 -11.92 -9.78
CA VAL A 278 -20.45 -10.95 -10.31
C VAL A 278 -20.95 -9.51 -10.09
N ASP A 279 -22.23 -9.27 -10.05
CA ASP A 279 -22.78 -7.92 -9.83
C ASP A 279 -22.45 -7.42 -8.42
N ARG A 280 -22.54 -8.32 -7.44
CA ARG A 280 -22.14 -8.01 -6.06
C ARG A 280 -20.66 -7.61 -6.00
N VAL A 281 -19.79 -8.36 -6.69
CA VAL A 281 -18.36 -8.04 -6.77
C VAL A 281 -18.13 -6.69 -7.45
N LEU A 282 -18.76 -6.42 -8.60
CA LEU A 282 -18.67 -5.14 -9.32
C LEU A 282 -19.28 -3.96 -8.53
N ASN A 283 -20.11 -4.26 -7.54
CA ASN A 283 -20.66 -3.29 -6.60
C ASN A 283 -19.79 -3.08 -5.35
N GLY A 284 -18.57 -3.61 -5.32
CA GLY A 284 -17.57 -3.33 -4.29
C GLY A 284 -17.36 -4.44 -3.25
N ASP A 285 -18.02 -5.61 -3.36
CA ASP A 285 -17.76 -6.72 -2.44
C ASP A 285 -16.47 -7.47 -2.82
N LEU A 286 -15.32 -6.89 -2.44
CA LEU A 286 -13.98 -7.43 -2.73
C LEU A 286 -13.37 -8.18 -1.54
N ASP A 287 -13.89 -8.01 -0.35
CA ASP A 287 -13.32 -8.56 0.89
C ASP A 287 -13.09 -10.07 0.88
N PRO A 288 -13.97 -10.90 0.28
CA PRO A 288 -13.72 -12.33 0.18
C PRO A 288 -12.43 -12.65 -0.59
N PHE A 289 -12.15 -11.90 -1.69
CA PHE A 289 -10.94 -12.09 -2.48
C PHE A 289 -9.70 -11.61 -1.75
N ILE A 290 -9.79 -10.41 -1.13
CA ILE A 290 -8.71 -9.81 -0.35
C ILE A 290 -8.32 -10.71 0.81
N LYS A 291 -9.29 -11.18 1.61
CA LYS A 291 -9.05 -12.05 2.77
C LYS A 291 -8.35 -13.35 2.37
N VAL A 292 -8.86 -14.05 1.37
CA VAL A 292 -8.29 -15.34 0.92
C VAL A 292 -6.87 -15.12 0.35
N PHE A 293 -6.62 -14.03 -0.37
CA PHE A 293 -5.29 -13.70 -0.87
C PHE A 293 -4.30 -13.44 0.28
N LEU A 294 -4.68 -12.64 1.28
CA LEU A 294 -3.83 -12.33 2.43
C LEU A 294 -3.49 -13.60 3.23
N VAL A 295 -4.46 -14.51 3.44
CA VAL A 295 -4.23 -15.81 4.09
C VAL A 295 -3.23 -16.63 3.28
N SER A 296 -3.43 -16.78 1.97
CA SER A 296 -2.55 -17.58 1.11
C SER A 296 -1.11 -17.04 1.11
N ARG A 297 -0.93 -15.72 1.15
CA ARG A 297 0.37 -15.07 1.22
C ARG A 297 1.10 -15.35 2.54
N ARG A 298 0.38 -15.28 3.66
CA ARG A 298 0.93 -15.62 4.99
C ARG A 298 1.41 -17.07 5.04
N ASP A 299 0.62 -17.99 4.50
CA ASP A 299 0.96 -19.40 4.52
C ASP A 299 2.16 -19.72 3.62
N ALA A 300 2.28 -19.03 2.47
CA ALA A 300 3.45 -19.10 1.61
C ALA A 300 4.72 -18.56 2.30
N SER A 301 4.61 -17.47 3.06
CA SER A 301 5.74 -16.91 3.81
C SER A 301 6.24 -17.81 4.94
N LYS A 302 5.35 -18.57 5.57
CA LYS A 302 5.70 -19.57 6.60
C LYS A 302 6.33 -20.83 6.03
N ALA A 303 6.02 -21.17 4.78
CA ALA A 303 6.54 -22.36 4.09
C ALA A 303 7.97 -22.17 3.54
N THR A 304 8.48 -20.94 3.48
CA THR A 304 9.85 -20.67 3.03
C THR A 304 10.76 -20.63 4.27
N PRO A 305 11.61 -21.67 4.54
CA PRO A 305 12.52 -21.64 5.67
C PRO A 305 13.57 -20.55 5.44
N VAL A 306 13.73 -19.66 6.42
CA VAL A 306 14.86 -18.74 6.51
C VAL A 306 16.14 -19.57 6.43
N LYS A 307 16.92 -19.45 5.35
CA LYS A 307 18.28 -19.98 5.30
C LYS A 307 19.07 -19.25 6.39
N PRO A 308 19.67 -19.95 7.34
CA PRO A 308 20.60 -19.31 8.26
C PRO A 308 21.81 -18.78 7.49
N ALA A 309 22.20 -17.56 7.83
CA ALA A 309 23.39 -16.89 7.31
C ALA A 309 24.68 -17.58 7.77
#